data_bdcdc3488cbd168de74402ea4cf2f291
#
_entry.id   bdcdc3488cbd168de74402ea4cf2f291
#
_cell.length_a   1.000
_cell.length_b   1.000
_cell.length_c   1.000
_cell.angle_alpha   90.00
_cell.angle_beta   90.00
_cell.angle_gamma   90.00
#
_symmetry.space_group_name_H-M   'P 1'
#
loop_
_entity.id
_entity.type
_entity.pdbx_description
1 polymer ?
#
loop_
_entity_poly.entity_id
_entity_poly.type
_entity_poly.pdbx_seq_one_letter_code
_entity_poly.pdbx_strand_id
1 'polypeptide(L)'
;MDDLTRLVHLLGLAVYLGSTLALVLMVLPAVEQVADPAEQRRLVAKALRPYNVLSVGALGVLLMTGASSLTDLKATLHADYGRLLWPLAWKLLLAFLLINVATYLSFGLAHRLVRAEIGQLPVEPERQASILKRMRATAWICVALAAYTTWVGLRLLR
;
A
#
# COMPACT_ATOMS: atom_id res chain seq x y z
N MET A 1 -7.47 -13.95 -18.36
CA MET A 1 -7.95 -13.50 -17.03
C MET A 1 -9.47 -13.50 -17.06
N ASP A 2 -10.09 -14.30 -16.23
CA ASP A 2 -11.54 -14.36 -16.10
C ASP A 2 -12.10 -13.10 -15.42
N ASP A 3 -13.40 -12.85 -15.59
CA ASP A 3 -14.03 -11.63 -15.08
C ASP A 3 -14.03 -11.55 -13.55
N LEU A 4 -14.06 -12.71 -12.88
CA LEU A 4 -13.99 -12.79 -11.42
C LEU A 4 -12.63 -12.32 -10.90
N THR A 5 -11.53 -12.81 -11.52
CA THR A 5 -10.17 -12.39 -11.13
C THR A 5 -9.95 -10.90 -11.35
N ARG A 6 -10.50 -10.34 -12.43
CA ARG A 6 -10.48 -8.87 -12.68
C ARG A 6 -11.23 -8.11 -11.59
N LEU A 7 -12.43 -8.55 -11.24
CA LEU A 7 -13.24 -7.93 -10.20
C LEU A 7 -12.51 -7.96 -8.86
N VAL A 8 -11.95 -9.11 -8.46
CA VAL A 8 -11.21 -9.28 -7.21
C VAL A 8 -9.96 -8.39 -7.21
N HIS A 9 -9.25 -8.28 -8.33
CA HIS A 9 -8.10 -7.37 -8.46
C HIS A 9 -8.49 -5.90 -8.29
N LEU A 10 -9.58 -5.45 -8.93
CA LEU A 10 -10.08 -4.08 -8.80
C LEU A 10 -10.57 -3.78 -7.39
N LEU A 11 -11.26 -4.71 -6.73
CA LEU A 11 -11.67 -4.57 -5.34
C LEU A 11 -10.46 -4.49 -4.40
N GLY A 12 -9.44 -5.33 -4.60
CA GLY A 12 -8.19 -5.23 -3.87
C GLY A 12 -7.51 -3.87 -4.03
N LEU A 13 -7.47 -3.34 -5.25
CA LEU A 13 -6.93 -2.01 -5.53
C LEU A 13 -7.75 -0.90 -4.86
N ALA A 14 -9.09 -0.98 -4.91
CA ALA A 14 -9.97 -0.01 -4.27
C ALA A 14 -9.79 -0.01 -2.73
N VAL A 15 -9.70 -1.18 -2.12
CA VAL A 15 -9.45 -1.32 -0.67
C VAL A 15 -8.07 -0.78 -0.30
N TYR A 16 -7.02 -1.11 -1.07
CA TYR A 16 -5.68 -0.62 -0.81
C TYR A 16 -5.57 0.91 -0.91
N LEU A 17 -6.04 1.48 -2.04
CA LEU A 17 -6.03 2.92 -2.25
C LEU A 17 -6.94 3.65 -1.25
N GLY A 18 -8.15 3.15 -1.02
CA GLY A 18 -9.11 3.75 -0.09
C GLY A 18 -8.57 3.78 1.33
N SER A 19 -8.01 2.67 1.83
CA SER A 19 -7.40 2.62 3.16
C SER A 19 -6.19 3.54 3.31
N THR A 20 -5.32 3.63 2.27
CA THR A 20 -4.14 4.50 2.30
C THR A 20 -4.52 5.97 2.20
N LEU A 21 -5.51 6.32 1.37
CA LEU A 21 -6.07 7.68 1.31
C LEU A 21 -6.75 8.07 2.62
N ALA A 22 -7.54 7.19 3.23
CA ALA A 22 -8.15 7.44 4.54
C ALA A 22 -7.07 7.69 5.61
N LEU A 23 -5.99 6.92 5.60
CA LEU A 23 -4.87 7.14 6.51
C LEU A 23 -4.27 8.54 6.34
N VAL A 24 -3.94 8.96 5.12
CA VAL A 24 -3.19 10.20 4.87
C VAL A 24 -4.05 11.45 4.91
N LEU A 25 -5.33 11.36 4.51
CA LEU A 25 -6.24 12.51 4.42
C LEU A 25 -7.10 12.72 5.69
N MET A 26 -7.39 11.65 6.41
CA MET A 26 -8.28 11.72 7.57
C MET A 26 -7.55 11.42 8.88
N VAL A 27 -6.89 10.26 8.97
CA VAL A 27 -6.32 9.78 10.24
C VAL A 27 -5.12 10.64 10.67
N LEU A 28 -4.12 10.80 9.80
CA LEU A 28 -2.92 11.55 10.16
C LEU A 28 -3.19 13.02 10.46
N PRO A 29 -4.01 13.78 9.69
CA PRO A 29 -4.35 15.15 10.05
C PRO A 29 -5.14 15.26 11.36
N ALA A 30 -6.08 14.36 11.63
CA ALA A 30 -6.84 14.35 12.88
C ALA A 30 -5.94 14.08 14.09
N VAL A 31 -5.02 13.14 13.96
CA VAL A 31 -4.04 12.79 15.02
C VAL A 31 -3.09 13.96 15.29
N GLU A 32 -2.65 14.70 14.26
CA GLU A 32 -1.73 15.84 14.43
C GLU A 32 -2.36 17.03 15.19
N GLN A 33 -3.70 17.10 15.27
CA GLN A 33 -4.41 18.13 16.05
C GLN A 33 -4.44 17.83 17.54
N VAL A 34 -4.08 16.62 17.96
CA VAL A 34 -4.05 16.23 19.37
C VAL A 34 -2.77 16.73 20.02
N ALA A 35 -2.91 17.58 21.05
CA ALA A 35 -1.78 18.21 21.71
C ALA A 35 -0.99 17.26 22.62
N ASP A 36 -1.66 16.30 23.27
CA ASP A 36 -1.01 15.30 24.14
C ASP A 36 -0.35 14.18 23.31
N PRO A 37 0.99 14.02 23.38
CA PRO A 37 1.69 12.97 22.64
C PRO A 37 1.27 11.54 23.00
N ALA A 38 0.83 11.29 24.24
CA ALA A 38 0.39 9.98 24.66
C ALA A 38 -0.97 9.63 24.05
N GLU A 39 -1.90 10.56 24.07
CA GLU A 39 -3.21 10.39 23.44
C GLU A 39 -3.08 10.32 21.92
N GLN A 40 -2.23 11.17 21.32
CA GLN A 40 -1.90 11.12 19.89
C GLN A 40 -1.42 9.71 19.47
N ARG A 41 -0.49 9.12 20.24
CA ARG A 41 0.02 7.77 19.98
C ARG A 41 -1.06 6.71 20.08
N ARG A 42 -1.93 6.80 21.12
CA ARG A 42 -3.06 5.90 21.33
C ARG A 42 -4.03 5.92 20.14
N LEU A 43 -4.40 7.10 19.68
CA LEU A 43 -5.33 7.27 18.55
C LEU A 43 -4.74 6.73 17.25
N VAL A 44 -3.49 7.07 16.95
CA VAL A 44 -2.85 6.56 15.73
C VAL A 44 -2.67 5.04 15.78
N ALA A 45 -2.26 4.47 16.91
CA ALA A 45 -2.11 3.02 17.06
C ALA A 45 -3.45 2.29 16.86
N LYS A 46 -4.56 2.85 17.39
CA LYS A 46 -5.92 2.30 17.20
C LYS A 46 -6.33 2.30 15.72
N ALA A 47 -6.01 3.35 14.97
CA ALA A 47 -6.31 3.44 13.54
C ALA A 47 -5.39 2.57 12.69
N LEU A 48 -4.13 2.40 13.08
CA LEU A 48 -3.16 1.61 12.31
C LEU A 48 -3.41 0.10 12.36
N ARG A 49 -4.05 -0.42 13.40
CA ARG A 49 -4.37 -1.86 13.48
C ARG A 49 -5.26 -2.31 12.32
N PRO A 50 -6.47 -1.76 12.10
CA PRO A 50 -7.30 -2.13 10.96
C PRO A 50 -6.65 -1.74 9.62
N TYR A 51 -5.96 -0.61 9.55
CA TYR A 51 -5.24 -0.21 8.33
C TYR A 51 -4.23 -1.27 7.89
N ASN A 52 -3.40 -1.79 8.79
CA ASN A 52 -2.40 -2.80 8.45
C ASN A 52 -3.05 -4.08 7.93
N VAL A 53 -4.15 -4.54 8.54
CA VAL A 53 -4.87 -5.74 8.06
C VAL A 53 -5.43 -5.50 6.66
N LEU A 54 -6.08 -4.37 6.43
CA LEU A 54 -6.68 -4.04 5.14
C LEU A 54 -5.61 -3.84 4.05
N SER A 55 -4.55 -3.09 4.32
CA SER A 55 -3.52 -2.78 3.32
C SER A 55 -2.68 -4.01 2.96
N VAL A 56 -2.26 -4.81 3.95
CA VAL A 56 -1.48 -6.04 3.71
C VAL A 56 -2.34 -7.10 3.03
N GLY A 57 -3.59 -7.29 3.47
CA GLY A 57 -4.54 -8.21 2.85
C GLY A 57 -4.84 -7.83 1.39
N ALA A 58 -5.11 -6.55 1.12
CA ALA A 58 -5.35 -6.05 -0.23
C ALA A 58 -4.13 -6.22 -1.14
N LEU A 59 -2.90 -5.95 -0.64
CA LEU A 59 -1.67 -6.21 -1.39
C LEU A 59 -1.48 -7.70 -1.70
N GLY A 60 -1.80 -8.59 -0.76
CA GLY A 60 -1.78 -10.02 -0.98
C GLY A 60 -2.73 -10.44 -2.12
N VAL A 61 -3.97 -9.93 -2.09
CA VAL A 61 -4.95 -10.16 -3.16
C VAL A 61 -4.45 -9.64 -4.51
N LEU A 62 -3.88 -8.43 -4.54
CA LEU A 62 -3.32 -7.83 -5.76
C LEU A 62 -2.17 -8.66 -6.34
N LEU A 63 -1.29 -9.20 -5.47
CA LEU A 63 -0.20 -10.07 -5.88
C LEU A 63 -0.70 -11.38 -6.47
N MET A 64 -1.61 -12.06 -5.80
CA MET A 64 -2.15 -13.34 -6.25
C MET A 64 -2.89 -13.21 -7.59
N THR A 65 -3.77 -12.21 -7.70
CA THR A 65 -4.51 -11.95 -8.94
C THR A 65 -3.61 -11.43 -10.06
N GLY A 66 -2.57 -10.67 -9.73
CA GLY A 66 -1.56 -10.22 -10.69
C GLY A 66 -0.72 -11.39 -11.23
N ALA A 67 -0.32 -12.32 -10.38
CA ALA A 67 0.44 -13.52 -10.77
C ALA A 67 -0.38 -14.44 -11.68
N SER A 68 -1.66 -14.69 -11.35
CA SER A 68 -2.54 -15.50 -12.22
C SER A 68 -2.72 -14.85 -13.60
N SER A 69 -2.81 -13.53 -13.67
CA SER A 69 -2.89 -12.79 -14.95
C SER A 69 -1.64 -12.96 -15.82
N LEU A 70 -0.46 -13.10 -15.21
CA LEU A 70 0.79 -13.35 -15.93
C LEU A 70 0.84 -14.75 -16.55
N THR A 71 0.36 -15.76 -15.84
CA THR A 71 0.30 -17.13 -16.34
C THR A 71 -0.65 -17.26 -17.53
N ASP A 72 -1.82 -16.62 -17.46
CA ASP A 72 -2.80 -16.59 -18.54
C ASP A 72 -2.23 -15.88 -19.78
N LEU A 73 -1.55 -14.73 -19.58
CA LEU A 73 -0.94 -13.96 -20.67
C LEU A 73 0.14 -14.76 -21.40
N LYS A 74 0.97 -15.50 -20.66
CA LYS A 74 1.99 -16.38 -21.23
C LYS A 74 1.38 -17.50 -22.08
N ALA A 75 0.24 -18.05 -21.65
CA ALA A 75 -0.44 -19.13 -22.38
C ALA A 75 -1.09 -18.64 -23.70
N THR A 76 -1.55 -17.39 -23.76
CA THR A 76 -2.28 -16.84 -24.91
C THR A 76 -1.41 -16.16 -25.97
N LEU A 77 -0.21 -15.67 -25.62
CA LEU A 77 0.62 -14.79 -26.46
C LEU A 77 1.92 -15.45 -26.94
N HIS A 78 1.86 -16.63 -27.57
CA HIS A 78 3.07 -17.33 -28.05
C HIS A 78 3.91 -16.54 -29.07
N ALA A 79 3.30 -15.73 -29.96
CA ALA A 79 4.00 -15.01 -31.05
C ALA A 79 4.41 -13.57 -30.73
N ASP A 80 3.62 -12.83 -29.91
CA ASP A 80 3.83 -11.40 -29.63
C ASP A 80 4.42 -11.10 -28.24
N TYR A 81 4.85 -12.13 -27.52
CA TYR A 81 5.37 -12.00 -26.15
C TYR A 81 6.54 -11.00 -26.05
N GLY A 82 7.38 -10.94 -27.08
CA GLY A 82 8.54 -10.03 -27.11
C GLY A 82 8.18 -8.54 -27.03
N ARG A 83 7.06 -8.13 -27.63
CA ARG A 83 6.60 -6.73 -27.61
C ARG A 83 6.03 -6.30 -26.25
N LEU A 84 5.46 -7.25 -25.52
CA LEU A 84 4.82 -7.01 -24.22
C LEU A 84 5.79 -7.14 -23.05
N LEU A 85 6.97 -7.74 -23.24
CA LEU A 85 7.95 -7.96 -22.18
C LEU A 85 8.37 -6.66 -21.47
N TRP A 86 8.67 -5.60 -22.21
CA TRP A 86 9.16 -4.36 -21.64
C TRP A 86 8.09 -3.63 -20.80
N PRO A 87 6.88 -3.36 -21.32
CA PRO A 87 5.81 -2.77 -20.51
C PRO A 87 5.43 -3.61 -19.30
N LEU A 88 5.45 -4.94 -19.44
CA LEU A 88 5.18 -5.88 -18.37
C LEU A 88 6.26 -5.84 -17.28
N ALA A 89 7.53 -5.86 -17.68
CA ALA A 89 8.66 -5.74 -16.74
C ALA A 89 8.60 -4.41 -15.96
N TRP A 90 8.24 -3.32 -16.65
CA TRP A 90 8.05 -2.03 -16.01
C TRP A 90 6.91 -2.04 -14.97
N LYS A 91 5.77 -2.64 -15.31
CA LYS A 91 4.64 -2.82 -14.38
C LYS A 91 5.02 -3.66 -13.17
N LEU A 92 5.77 -4.75 -13.36
CA LEU A 92 6.26 -5.59 -12.28
C LEU A 92 7.24 -4.86 -11.37
N LEU A 93 8.14 -4.06 -11.94
CA LEU A 93 9.06 -3.22 -11.17
C LEU A 93 8.30 -2.22 -10.29
N LEU A 94 7.29 -1.55 -10.85
CA LEU A 94 6.44 -0.61 -10.08
C LEU A 94 5.68 -1.32 -8.97
N ALA A 95 5.11 -2.49 -9.24
CA ALA A 95 4.45 -3.30 -8.22
C ALA A 95 5.43 -3.73 -7.11
N PHE A 96 6.64 -4.14 -7.46
CA PHE A 96 7.69 -4.48 -6.51
C PHE A 96 8.07 -3.27 -5.64
N LEU A 97 8.25 -2.08 -6.23
CA LEU A 97 8.52 -0.85 -5.49
C LEU A 97 7.37 -0.51 -4.54
N LEU A 98 6.12 -0.60 -5.02
CA LEU A 98 4.94 -0.37 -4.20
C LEU A 98 4.91 -1.30 -2.97
N ILE A 99 5.15 -2.59 -3.16
CA ILE A 99 5.19 -3.57 -2.07
C ILE A 99 6.26 -3.22 -1.05
N ASN A 100 7.48 -2.86 -1.49
CA ASN A 100 8.56 -2.49 -0.58
C ASN A 100 8.23 -1.23 0.23
N VAL A 101 7.70 -0.19 -0.41
CA VAL A 101 7.30 1.06 0.25
C VAL A 101 6.13 0.82 1.21
N ALA A 102 5.13 0.03 0.82
CA ALA A 102 4.00 -0.33 1.67
C ALA A 102 4.43 -1.19 2.87
N THR A 103 5.37 -2.12 2.66
CA THR A 103 5.98 -2.92 3.75
C THR A 103 6.71 -2.03 4.73
N TYR A 104 7.49 -1.05 4.25
CA TYR A 104 8.15 -0.07 5.12
C TYR A 104 7.12 0.78 5.89
N LEU A 105 6.03 1.20 5.27
CA LEU A 105 4.96 1.94 5.94
C LEU A 105 4.31 1.10 7.06
N SER A 106 3.92 -0.14 6.76
CA SER A 106 3.19 -1.01 7.69
C SER A 106 4.08 -1.59 8.79
N PHE A 107 5.23 -2.15 8.44
CA PHE A 107 6.10 -2.86 9.39
C PHE A 107 7.26 -2.00 9.89
N GLY A 108 7.71 -1.03 9.11
CA GLY A 108 8.78 -0.11 9.53
C GLY A 108 8.28 1.03 10.41
N LEU A 109 7.21 1.72 10.00
CA LEU A 109 6.73 2.92 10.67
C LEU A 109 5.52 2.64 11.59
N ALA A 110 4.43 2.07 11.04
CA ALA A 110 3.20 1.83 11.78
C ALA A 110 3.42 0.86 12.96
N HIS A 111 4.16 -0.22 12.73
CA HIS A 111 4.45 -1.21 13.78
C HIS A 111 5.23 -0.62 14.97
N ARG A 112 6.12 0.36 14.73
CA ARG A 112 6.86 1.05 15.80
C ARG A 112 5.92 1.83 16.71
N LEU A 113 4.93 2.54 16.15
CA LEU A 113 3.95 3.30 16.93
C LEU A 113 3.02 2.38 17.72
N VAL A 114 2.59 1.27 17.11
CA VAL A 114 1.77 0.27 17.80
C VAL A 114 2.54 -0.38 18.96
N ARG A 115 3.82 -0.72 18.79
CA ARG A 115 4.68 -1.25 19.86
C ARG A 115 4.95 -0.23 20.95
N ALA A 116 5.10 1.03 20.61
CA ALA A 116 5.27 2.09 21.57
C ALA A 116 4.03 2.28 22.46
N GLU A 117 2.84 2.12 21.89
CA GLU A 117 1.59 2.21 22.63
C GLU A 117 1.40 1.08 23.65
N ILE A 118 1.82 -0.14 23.30
CA ILE A 118 1.74 -1.29 24.23
C ILE A 118 2.94 -1.39 25.20
N GLY A 119 3.76 -0.32 25.27
CA GLY A 119 4.89 -0.22 26.22
C GLY A 119 6.10 -1.07 25.87
N GLN A 120 6.17 -1.67 24.67
CA GLN A 120 7.31 -2.50 24.24
C GLN A 120 8.51 -1.69 23.70
N LEU A 121 8.30 -0.42 23.36
CA LEU A 121 9.33 0.49 22.85
C LEU A 121 9.12 1.89 23.42
N PRO A 122 10.11 2.47 24.13
CA PRO A 122 10.06 3.87 24.50
C PRO A 122 10.23 4.73 23.25
N VAL A 123 9.29 5.64 23.01
CA VAL A 123 9.36 6.61 21.90
C VAL A 123 9.19 8.01 22.46
N GLU A 124 10.23 8.82 22.33
CA GLU A 124 10.22 10.23 22.68
C GLU A 124 9.26 11.02 21.78
N PRO A 125 8.64 12.11 22.28
CA PRO A 125 7.68 12.91 21.49
C PRO A 125 8.23 13.43 20.16
N GLU A 126 9.49 13.90 20.13
CA GLU A 126 10.16 14.38 18.93
C GLU A 126 10.31 13.29 17.87
N ARG A 127 10.67 12.09 18.32
CA ARG A 127 10.79 10.91 17.45
C ARG A 127 9.42 10.46 16.93
N GLN A 128 8.38 10.56 17.75
CA GLN A 128 7.00 10.28 17.33
C GLN A 128 6.56 11.22 16.21
N ALA A 129 6.79 12.55 16.35
CA ALA A 129 6.48 13.53 15.31
C ALA A 129 7.23 13.23 14.00
N SER A 130 8.52 12.85 14.08
CA SER A 130 9.30 12.46 12.92
C SER A 130 8.72 11.21 12.22
N ILE A 131 8.27 10.21 12.99
CA ILE A 131 7.64 8.99 12.45
C ILE A 131 6.33 9.36 11.72
N LEU A 132 5.47 10.19 12.30
CA LEU A 132 4.22 10.62 11.68
C LEU A 132 4.45 11.37 10.36
N LYS A 133 5.44 12.28 10.32
CA LYS A 133 5.82 12.99 9.09
C LYS A 133 6.30 12.03 7.99
N ARG A 134 7.14 11.04 8.35
CA ARG A 134 7.60 10.01 7.42
C ARG A 134 6.46 9.12 6.95
N MET A 135 5.53 8.74 7.83
CA MET A 135 4.33 7.99 7.46
C MET A 135 3.49 8.73 6.42
N ARG A 136 3.26 10.03 6.60
CA ARG A 136 2.53 10.85 5.63
C ARG A 136 3.22 10.86 4.27
N ALA A 137 4.53 11.12 4.23
CA ALA A 137 5.31 11.13 2.98
C ALA A 137 5.28 9.75 2.30
N THR A 138 5.51 8.67 3.06
CA THR A 138 5.50 7.29 2.54
C THR A 138 4.13 6.88 2.04
N ALA A 139 3.04 7.26 2.73
CA ALA A 139 1.68 6.97 2.29
C ALA A 139 1.35 7.70 0.97
N TRP A 140 1.77 8.93 0.77
CA TRP A 140 1.64 9.63 -0.51
C TRP A 140 2.43 8.96 -1.62
N ILE A 141 3.64 8.47 -1.35
CA ILE A 141 4.43 7.69 -2.32
C ILE A 141 3.67 6.40 -2.70
N CYS A 142 3.07 5.71 -1.73
CA CYS A 142 2.24 4.52 -1.99
C CYS A 142 1.05 4.85 -2.91
N VAL A 143 0.33 5.94 -2.65
CA VAL A 143 -0.80 6.39 -3.49
C VAL A 143 -0.33 6.71 -4.90
N ALA A 144 0.75 7.46 -5.06
CA ALA A 144 1.31 7.82 -6.36
C ALA A 144 1.77 6.58 -7.15
N LEU A 145 2.50 5.65 -6.49
CA LEU A 145 2.93 4.41 -7.11
C LEU A 145 1.75 3.53 -7.53
N ALA A 146 0.74 3.37 -6.68
CA ALA A 146 -0.45 2.59 -7.00
C ALA A 146 -1.23 3.19 -8.17
N ALA A 147 -1.45 4.50 -8.19
CA ALA A 147 -2.11 5.21 -9.28
C ALA A 147 -1.33 5.07 -10.59
N TYR A 148 0.01 5.25 -10.54
CA TYR A 148 0.85 5.13 -11.73
C TYR A 148 0.91 3.69 -12.26
N THR A 149 1.02 2.69 -11.37
CA THR A 149 0.97 1.26 -11.75
C THR A 149 -0.35 0.91 -12.41
N THR A 150 -1.46 1.44 -11.91
CA THR A 150 -2.79 1.27 -12.49
C THR A 150 -2.87 1.91 -13.88
N TRP A 151 -2.37 3.13 -14.03
CA TRP A 151 -2.34 3.83 -15.31
C TRP A 151 -1.50 3.08 -16.37
N VAL A 152 -0.32 2.58 -16.00
CA VAL A 152 0.49 1.73 -16.88
C VAL A 152 -0.27 0.45 -17.26
N GLY A 153 -0.97 -0.17 -16.30
CA GLY A 153 -1.81 -1.35 -16.57
C GLY A 153 -2.93 -1.10 -17.57
N LEU A 154 -3.59 0.05 -17.51
CA LEU A 154 -4.64 0.43 -18.45
C LEU A 154 -4.11 0.67 -19.88
N ARG A 155 -2.88 1.18 -20.02
CA ARG A 155 -2.24 1.35 -21.33
C ARG A 155 -1.86 0.02 -22.01
N LEU A 156 -1.60 -1.02 -21.23
CA LEU A 156 -1.30 -2.36 -21.75
C LEU A 156 -2.53 -3.08 -22.32
N LEU A 157 -3.73 -2.61 -21.98
CA LEU A 157 -5.00 -3.18 -22.45
C LEU A 157 -5.53 -2.50 -23.73
N ARG A 158 -4.86 -1.46 -24.21
CA ARG A 158 -5.15 -0.77 -25.48
C ARG A 158 -4.19 -1.19 -26.57
#